data_6412b1e617a0d04338d13abf9a0ca649
#
_entry.id   6412b1e617a0d04338d13abf9a0ca649
#
_cell.length_a   1.000
_cell.length_b   1.000
_cell.length_c   1.000
_cell.angle_alpha   90.00
_cell.angle_beta   90.00
_cell.angle_gamma   90.00
#
_symmetry.space_group_name_H-M   'P 1'
#
loop_
_entity.id
_entity.type
_entity.pdbx_description
1 polymer ?
#
loop_
_entity_poly.entity_id
_entity_poly.type
_entity_poly.pdbx_seq_one_letter_code
_entity_poly.pdbx_strand_id
1 'polypeptide(L)'
;MFFSGLYHVDKRHDIYYKTHNNNRFCSTKFIKSWSSIINKSSKKYNVDPKLIKSIICIESSGNKKATSRSHAVGLMQIKPLSAGKEVYRFKKKDGHPSVYDLYNPKINIDIGTAYIHILQNRDLVGINNTEMLRYATIVSYVNGSDTLLKILSNNRKIAVKKINKMTKREFFHYIKKNIQLCKLGNILKK
;
A
#
# COMPACT_ATOMS: atom_id res chain seq x y z
N MET A 1 -15.02 6.84 0.61
CA MET A 1 -15.25 6.15 -0.65
C MET A 1 -14.59 4.80 -0.53
N PHE A 2 -15.34 3.72 -0.40
CA PHE A 2 -14.78 2.37 -0.30
C PHE A 2 -14.31 1.95 -1.67
N PHE A 3 -13.02 1.66 -1.82
CA PHE A 3 -12.47 1.10 -3.04
C PHE A 3 -13.01 -0.33 -3.21
N SER A 4 -14.09 -0.49 -3.95
CA SER A 4 -14.49 -1.73 -4.59
C SER A 4 -13.80 -1.84 -5.96
N GLY A 5 -12.49 -1.59 -5.98
CA GLY A 5 -11.66 -1.78 -7.16
C GLY A 5 -11.37 -3.27 -7.33
N LEU A 6 -11.92 -3.89 -8.35
CA LEU A 6 -11.54 -5.23 -8.81
C LEU A 6 -10.09 -5.20 -9.27
N TYR A 7 -9.23 -6.01 -8.64
CA TYR A 7 -7.87 -6.27 -9.10
C TYR A 7 -7.95 -6.99 -10.46
N HIS A 8 -7.56 -6.31 -11.52
CA HIS A 8 -7.38 -6.92 -12.83
C HIS A 8 -5.88 -7.16 -13.04
N VAL A 9 -5.51 -8.40 -13.25
CA VAL A 9 -4.14 -8.79 -13.58
C VAL A 9 -4.06 -8.94 -15.09
N ASP A 10 -3.41 -8.01 -15.77
CA ASP A 10 -3.11 -8.12 -17.19
C ASP A 10 -1.88 -9.01 -17.41
N LYS A 11 -1.82 -9.70 -18.58
CA LYS A 11 -0.76 -10.61 -19.02
C LYS A 11 0.64 -9.98 -19.14
N ARG A 12 0.78 -8.64 -18.99
CA ARG A 12 2.01 -7.85 -19.13
C ARG A 12 2.69 -7.43 -17.82
N HIS A 13 2.57 -8.20 -16.75
CA HIS A 13 3.28 -7.97 -15.47
C HIS A 13 2.99 -6.66 -14.70
N ASP A 14 2.03 -5.86 -15.13
CA ASP A 14 1.64 -4.66 -14.43
C ASP A 14 0.30 -4.84 -13.69
N ILE A 15 0.27 -4.44 -12.43
CA ILE A 15 -0.96 -4.45 -11.63
C ILE A 15 -1.77 -3.22 -12.05
N TYR A 16 -2.81 -3.43 -12.86
CA TYR A 16 -3.76 -2.39 -13.21
C TYR A 16 -4.99 -2.46 -12.31
N TYR A 17 -5.36 -1.33 -11.75
CA TYR A 17 -6.60 -1.20 -10.99
C TYR A 17 -7.68 -0.61 -11.88
N LYS A 18 -8.78 -1.33 -12.04
CA LYS A 18 -10.00 -0.80 -12.64
C LYS A 18 -10.84 -0.17 -11.53
N THR A 19 -10.80 1.16 -11.39
CA THR A 19 -11.77 1.87 -10.57
C THR A 19 -13.11 1.85 -11.29
N HIS A 20 -14.19 1.52 -10.60
CA HIS A 20 -15.55 1.73 -11.11
C HIS A 20 -15.74 3.22 -11.42
N ASN A 21 -16.04 3.50 -12.66
CA ASN A 21 -16.21 4.81 -13.33
C ASN A 21 -14.91 5.52 -13.71
N ASN A 22 -14.68 5.48 -15.01
CA ASN A 22 -13.68 6.14 -15.84
C ASN A 22 -12.29 5.50 -15.88
N ASN A 23 -11.86 5.18 -17.11
CA ASN A 23 -10.53 4.78 -17.57
C ASN A 23 -9.42 5.79 -17.16
N ARG A 24 -9.22 6.04 -15.87
CA ARG A 24 -8.07 6.82 -15.41
C ARG A 24 -6.89 5.87 -15.20
N PHE A 25 -6.22 5.55 -16.29
CA PHE A 25 -4.84 5.10 -16.20
C PHE A 25 -4.06 6.16 -15.42
N CYS A 26 -3.25 5.72 -14.47
CA CYS A 26 -2.28 6.61 -13.84
C CYS A 26 -1.42 7.22 -14.96
N SER A 27 -1.62 8.52 -15.24
CA SER A 27 -0.96 9.18 -16.35
C SER A 27 0.56 9.09 -16.16
N THR A 28 1.25 8.54 -17.15
CA THR A 28 2.71 8.50 -17.18
C THR A 28 3.32 9.89 -17.00
N LYS A 29 2.64 10.94 -17.45
CA LYS A 29 3.01 12.34 -17.24
C LYS A 29 3.08 12.70 -15.75
N PHE A 30 2.09 12.32 -14.94
CA PHE A 30 2.09 12.59 -13.48
C PHE A 30 3.20 11.82 -12.77
N ILE A 31 3.42 10.56 -13.12
CA ILE A 31 4.49 9.75 -12.50
C ILE A 31 5.88 10.31 -12.86
N LYS A 32 6.07 10.80 -14.10
CA LYS A 32 7.34 11.44 -14.51
C LYS A 32 7.66 12.65 -13.64
N SER A 33 6.68 13.47 -13.28
CA SER A 33 6.86 14.65 -12.42
C SER A 33 7.45 14.32 -11.04
N TRP A 34 7.22 13.11 -10.51
CA TRP A 34 7.69 12.68 -9.20
C TRP A 34 8.91 11.76 -9.25
N SER A 35 9.42 11.42 -10.45
CA SER A 35 10.47 10.40 -10.63
C SER A 35 11.74 10.69 -9.83
N SER A 36 12.20 11.94 -9.78
CA SER A 36 13.39 12.33 -9.01
C SER A 36 13.19 12.06 -7.52
N ILE A 37 12.04 12.47 -6.95
CA ILE A 37 11.72 12.29 -5.53
C ILE A 37 11.55 10.79 -5.22
N ILE A 38 10.88 10.05 -6.09
CA ILE A 38 10.69 8.60 -5.97
C ILE A 38 12.04 7.89 -5.93
N ASN A 39 12.95 8.20 -6.87
CA ASN A 39 14.27 7.58 -6.93
C ASN A 39 15.12 7.90 -5.69
N LYS A 40 15.05 9.13 -5.18
CA LYS A 40 15.74 9.52 -3.94
C LYS A 40 15.22 8.73 -2.74
N SER A 41 13.90 8.62 -2.57
CA SER A 41 13.28 7.87 -1.47
C SER A 41 13.51 6.36 -1.62
N SER A 42 13.44 5.82 -2.84
CA SER A 42 13.78 4.44 -3.17
C SER A 42 15.18 4.04 -2.69
N LYS A 43 16.19 4.84 -3.03
CA LYS A 43 17.58 4.61 -2.58
C LYS A 43 17.70 4.71 -1.05
N LYS A 44 17.07 5.73 -0.43
CA LYS A 44 17.14 5.98 1.01
C LYS A 44 16.60 4.82 1.85
N TYR A 45 15.52 4.19 1.42
CA TYR A 45 14.83 3.14 2.16
C TYR A 45 14.99 1.74 1.58
N ASN A 46 15.79 1.59 0.51
CA ASN A 46 15.96 0.33 -0.23
C ASN A 46 14.61 -0.30 -0.64
N VAL A 47 13.77 0.50 -1.30
CA VAL A 47 12.43 0.08 -1.80
C VAL A 47 12.39 0.19 -3.31
N ASP A 48 11.88 -0.83 -4.00
CA ASP A 48 11.73 -0.83 -5.46
C ASP A 48 10.93 0.41 -5.93
N PRO A 49 11.50 1.27 -6.80
CA PRO A 49 10.81 2.45 -7.31
C PRO A 49 9.54 2.12 -8.11
N LYS A 50 9.45 0.92 -8.69
CA LYS A 50 8.24 0.45 -9.37
C LYS A 50 7.10 0.22 -8.35
N LEU A 51 7.43 -0.29 -7.16
CA LEU A 51 6.44 -0.47 -6.08
C LEU A 51 5.93 0.88 -5.58
N ILE A 52 6.80 1.86 -5.37
CA ILE A 52 6.41 3.21 -4.95
C ILE A 52 5.46 3.83 -6.00
N LYS A 53 5.82 3.75 -7.28
CA LYS A 53 4.98 4.24 -8.39
C LYS A 53 3.62 3.56 -8.41
N SER A 54 3.58 2.23 -8.23
CA SER A 54 2.33 1.47 -8.19
C SER A 54 1.42 1.95 -7.06
N ILE A 55 1.96 2.17 -5.86
CA ILE A 55 1.18 2.66 -4.71
C ILE A 55 0.66 4.08 -4.96
N ILE A 56 1.47 5.00 -5.49
CA ILE A 56 1.01 6.35 -5.85
C ILE A 56 -0.16 6.28 -6.85
N CYS A 57 -0.07 5.40 -7.84
CA CYS A 57 -1.13 5.22 -8.82
C CYS A 57 -2.43 4.72 -8.17
N ILE A 58 -2.32 3.72 -7.30
CA ILE A 58 -3.46 3.11 -6.60
C ILE A 58 -4.14 4.11 -5.68
N GLU A 59 -3.37 4.87 -4.93
CA GLU A 59 -3.85 5.71 -3.83
C GLU A 59 -4.41 7.05 -4.31
N SER A 60 -3.78 7.68 -5.29
CA SER A 60 -4.14 9.04 -5.70
C SER A 60 -4.18 9.27 -7.19
N SER A 61 -3.83 8.29 -8.03
CA SER A 61 -3.58 8.49 -9.47
C SER A 61 -2.56 9.61 -9.75
N GLY A 62 -1.64 9.88 -8.80
CA GLY A 62 -0.62 10.93 -8.89
C GLY A 62 -1.09 12.32 -8.46
N ASN A 63 -2.28 12.47 -7.87
CA ASN A 63 -2.80 13.75 -7.38
C ASN A 63 -2.22 14.07 -5.99
N LYS A 64 -1.34 15.08 -5.92
CA LYS A 64 -0.73 15.53 -4.66
C LYS A 64 -1.71 16.18 -3.68
N LYS A 65 -2.87 16.66 -4.14
CA LYS A 65 -3.91 17.29 -3.31
C LYS A 65 -5.04 16.31 -2.92
N ALA A 66 -4.88 15.02 -3.20
CA ALA A 66 -5.88 14.02 -2.87
C ALA A 66 -6.11 13.95 -1.35
N THR A 67 -7.39 13.94 -0.94
CA THR A 67 -7.81 13.72 0.44
C THR A 67 -8.99 12.76 0.44
N SER A 68 -8.91 11.72 1.25
CA SER A 68 -9.99 10.75 1.40
C SER A 68 -10.95 11.13 2.53
N ARG A 69 -12.17 10.57 2.53
CA ARG A 69 -13.11 10.70 3.65
C ARG A 69 -12.56 10.16 4.98
N SER A 70 -11.60 9.26 4.93
CA SER A 70 -10.93 8.70 6.11
C SER A 70 -9.64 9.44 6.49
N HIS A 71 -9.50 10.72 6.04
CA HIS A 71 -8.39 11.62 6.34
C HIS A 71 -7.01 11.12 5.86
N ALA A 72 -6.97 10.31 4.79
CA ALA A 72 -5.72 10.00 4.12
C ALA A 72 -5.37 11.11 3.14
N VAL A 73 -4.08 11.51 3.04
CA VAL A 73 -3.64 12.75 2.39
C VAL A 73 -2.51 12.49 1.39
N GLY A 74 -2.60 13.16 0.24
CA GLY A 74 -1.53 13.31 -0.74
C GLY A 74 -1.30 12.11 -1.64
N LEU A 75 -0.14 12.09 -2.30
CA LEU A 75 0.23 11.12 -3.35
C LEU A 75 0.10 9.66 -2.91
N MET A 76 0.54 9.35 -1.70
CA MET A 76 0.54 7.99 -1.15
C MET A 76 -0.54 7.79 -0.08
N GLN A 77 -1.52 8.70 0.02
CA GLN A 77 -2.67 8.64 0.93
C GLN A 77 -2.27 8.27 2.37
N ILE A 78 -1.37 9.06 2.94
CA ILE A 78 -0.88 8.85 4.31
C ILE A 78 -1.93 9.33 5.31
N LYS A 79 -2.27 8.47 6.28
CA LYS A 79 -3.06 8.86 7.45
C LYS A 79 -2.12 9.38 8.54
N PRO A 80 -2.25 10.66 8.97
CA PRO A 80 -1.33 11.24 9.95
C PRO A 80 -1.18 10.42 11.23
N LEU A 81 -2.31 10.04 11.84
CA LEU A 81 -2.37 9.34 13.13
C LEU A 81 -2.09 7.83 13.07
N SER A 82 -1.95 7.26 11.86
CA SER A 82 -1.66 5.84 11.64
C SER A 82 -0.28 5.68 11.02
N ALA A 83 -0.20 5.47 9.70
CA ALA A 83 1.07 5.31 8.99
C ALA A 83 2.05 6.48 9.22
N GLY A 84 1.55 7.71 9.29
CA GLY A 84 2.36 8.90 9.60
C GLY A 84 3.03 8.82 10.97
N LYS A 85 2.26 8.51 12.02
CA LYS A 85 2.76 8.37 13.39
C LYS A 85 3.75 7.19 13.51
N GLU A 86 3.47 6.09 12.81
CA GLU A 86 4.35 4.92 12.79
C GLU A 86 5.70 5.22 12.16
N VAL A 87 5.72 5.95 11.04
CA VAL A 87 6.95 6.41 10.40
C VAL A 87 7.69 7.42 11.27
N TYR A 88 6.99 8.30 12.00
CA TYR A 88 7.64 9.22 12.93
C TYR A 88 8.38 8.47 14.03
N ARG A 89 7.75 7.45 14.65
CA ARG A 89 8.44 6.58 15.63
C ARG A 89 9.67 5.88 15.01
N PHE A 90 9.54 5.34 13.80
CA PHE A 90 10.66 4.72 13.08
C PHE A 90 11.82 5.69 12.86
N LYS A 91 11.51 6.97 12.59
CA LYS A 91 12.49 8.04 12.43
C LYS A 91 12.94 8.69 13.75
N LYS A 92 12.52 8.17 14.90
CA LYS A 92 12.78 8.73 16.24
C LYS A 92 12.30 10.19 16.36
N LYS A 93 11.12 10.49 15.79
CA LYS A 93 10.44 11.78 15.87
C LYS A 93 9.18 11.64 16.73
N ASP A 94 8.89 12.68 17.50
CA ASP A 94 7.66 12.77 18.28
C ASP A 94 6.46 13.18 17.42
N GLY A 95 5.26 12.81 17.86
CA GLY A 95 4.00 13.21 17.23
C GLY A 95 3.72 12.48 15.91
N HIS A 96 3.26 13.25 14.93
CA HIS A 96 2.89 12.78 13.59
C HIS A 96 2.97 13.92 12.57
N PRO A 97 3.04 13.65 11.25
CA PRO A 97 3.05 14.70 10.25
C PRO A 97 1.72 15.47 10.25
N SER A 98 1.78 16.76 10.00
CA SER A 98 0.56 17.54 9.78
C SER A 98 -0.06 17.24 8.42
N VAL A 99 -1.36 17.56 8.27
CA VAL A 99 -2.04 17.47 6.97
C VAL A 99 -1.37 18.37 5.93
N TYR A 100 -0.90 19.55 6.35
CA TYR A 100 -0.21 20.50 5.49
C TYR A 100 1.11 19.91 4.96
N ASP A 101 1.92 19.28 5.83
CA ASP A 101 3.15 18.61 5.43
C ASP A 101 2.89 17.51 4.40
N LEU A 102 1.79 16.77 4.56
CA LEU A 102 1.44 15.66 3.68
C LEU A 102 0.97 16.07 2.27
N TYR A 103 0.64 17.34 2.05
CA TYR A 103 0.44 17.87 0.69
C TYR A 103 1.76 18.17 -0.03
N ASN A 104 2.89 18.22 0.69
CA ASN A 104 4.20 18.35 0.09
C ASN A 104 4.65 17.00 -0.51
N PRO A 105 4.88 16.89 -1.83
CA PRO A 105 5.25 15.64 -2.47
C PRO A 105 6.51 14.98 -1.90
N LYS A 106 7.52 15.79 -1.53
CA LYS A 106 8.77 15.25 -0.95
C LYS A 106 8.52 14.57 0.39
N ILE A 107 7.74 15.22 1.26
CA ILE A 107 7.41 14.69 2.59
C ILE A 107 6.50 13.47 2.46
N ASN A 108 5.48 13.55 1.60
CA ASN A 108 4.51 12.48 1.40
C ASN A 108 5.16 11.20 0.86
N ILE A 109 5.99 11.32 -0.20
CA ILE A 109 6.69 10.18 -0.78
C ILE A 109 7.75 9.63 0.18
N ASP A 110 8.48 10.48 0.93
CA ASP A 110 9.45 10.03 1.93
C ASP A 110 8.78 9.23 3.05
N ILE A 111 7.64 9.71 3.57
CA ILE A 111 6.87 8.99 4.61
C ILE A 111 6.28 7.69 4.05
N GLY A 112 5.62 7.74 2.89
CA GLY A 112 5.03 6.56 2.28
C GLY A 112 6.05 5.47 1.95
N THR A 113 7.23 5.87 1.45
CA THR A 113 8.32 4.92 1.16
C THR A 113 8.92 4.34 2.45
N ALA A 114 9.08 5.15 3.50
CA ALA A 114 9.49 4.65 4.81
C ALA A 114 8.47 3.65 5.38
N TYR A 115 7.18 3.89 5.19
CA TYR A 115 6.13 2.96 5.61
C TYR A 115 6.19 1.63 4.83
N ILE A 116 6.45 1.67 3.51
CA ILE A 116 6.69 0.46 2.72
C ILE A 116 7.88 -0.33 3.28
N HIS A 117 8.99 0.36 3.61
CA HIS A 117 10.15 -0.26 4.24
C HIS A 117 9.80 -0.96 5.55
N ILE A 118 9.02 -0.31 6.42
CA ILE A 118 8.53 -0.91 7.68
C ILE A 118 7.72 -2.17 7.40
N LEU A 119 6.77 -2.11 6.47
CA LEU A 119 5.97 -3.27 6.10
C LEU A 119 6.83 -4.45 5.64
N GLN A 120 7.81 -4.22 4.77
CA GLN A 120 8.65 -5.28 4.21
C GLN A 120 9.63 -5.86 5.23
N ASN A 121 10.24 -5.02 6.07
CA ASN A 121 11.35 -5.42 6.95
C ASN A 121 10.93 -5.71 8.39
N ARG A 122 9.67 -5.46 8.76
CA ARG A 122 9.12 -5.79 10.08
C ARG A 122 7.91 -6.69 9.98
N ASP A 123 6.90 -6.27 9.21
CA ASP A 123 5.59 -6.92 9.23
C ASP A 123 5.50 -8.14 8.30
N LEU A 124 6.20 -8.14 7.20
CA LEU A 124 6.18 -9.17 6.17
C LEU A 124 7.48 -9.99 6.10
N VAL A 125 8.30 -9.90 7.15
CA VAL A 125 9.54 -10.69 7.26
C VAL A 125 9.25 -12.18 7.12
N GLY A 126 10.08 -12.87 6.31
CA GLY A 126 9.95 -14.30 6.02
C GLY A 126 9.19 -14.61 4.72
N ILE A 127 8.66 -13.60 4.01
CA ILE A 127 8.20 -13.80 2.64
C ILE A 127 9.42 -13.79 1.73
N ASN A 128 9.79 -14.96 1.19
CA ASN A 128 11.06 -15.16 0.47
C ASN A 128 10.97 -14.85 -1.02
N ASN A 129 9.78 -14.97 -1.62
CA ASN A 129 9.57 -14.66 -3.01
C ASN A 129 9.36 -13.16 -3.18
N THR A 130 10.22 -12.51 -3.96
CA THR A 130 10.23 -11.05 -4.18
C THR A 130 8.91 -10.55 -4.80
N GLU A 131 8.33 -11.33 -5.72
CA GLU A 131 7.05 -10.98 -6.35
C GLU A 131 5.91 -11.06 -5.32
N MET A 132 5.88 -12.12 -4.51
CA MET A 132 4.88 -12.28 -3.45
C MET A 132 5.04 -11.23 -2.35
N LEU A 133 6.27 -10.87 -1.97
CA LEU A 133 6.53 -9.78 -1.04
C LEU A 133 5.97 -8.45 -1.58
N ARG A 134 6.16 -8.17 -2.88
CA ARG A 134 5.60 -6.99 -3.54
C ARG A 134 4.07 -6.97 -3.44
N TYR A 135 3.38 -8.07 -3.75
CA TYR A 135 1.92 -8.16 -3.66
C TYR A 135 1.41 -8.06 -2.22
N ALA A 136 2.04 -8.77 -1.30
CA ALA A 136 1.71 -8.68 0.12
C ALA A 136 1.91 -7.26 0.66
N THR A 137 2.96 -6.56 0.23
CA THR A 137 3.20 -5.15 0.60
C THR A 137 2.07 -4.25 0.11
N ILE A 138 1.65 -4.38 -1.15
CA ILE A 138 0.54 -3.57 -1.70
C ILE A 138 -0.75 -3.82 -0.91
N VAL A 139 -1.10 -5.08 -0.67
CA VAL A 139 -2.31 -5.43 0.09
C VAL A 139 -2.22 -4.91 1.52
N SER A 140 -1.06 -5.02 2.16
CA SER A 140 -0.81 -4.53 3.52
C SER A 140 -0.86 -3.01 3.61
N TYR A 141 -0.35 -2.31 2.61
CA TYR A 141 -0.39 -0.85 2.55
C TYR A 141 -1.84 -0.32 2.57
N VAL A 142 -2.70 -0.95 1.77
CA VAL A 142 -4.12 -0.55 1.60
C VAL A 142 -5.01 -1.01 2.76
N ASN A 143 -4.79 -2.21 3.29
CA ASN A 143 -5.71 -2.84 4.25
C ASN A 143 -5.10 -3.05 5.64
N GLY A 144 -3.80 -2.81 5.83
CA GLY A 144 -3.04 -3.15 7.03
C GLY A 144 -2.43 -4.55 6.98
N SER A 145 -1.20 -4.68 7.47
CA SER A 145 -0.46 -5.96 7.53
C SER A 145 -1.15 -6.99 8.44
N ASP A 146 -1.69 -6.55 9.57
CA ASP A 146 -2.45 -7.42 10.47
C ASP A 146 -3.68 -8.01 9.80
N THR A 147 -4.41 -7.23 9.01
CA THR A 147 -5.57 -7.71 8.27
C THR A 147 -5.15 -8.79 7.27
N LEU A 148 -4.10 -8.53 6.47
CA LEU A 148 -3.58 -9.50 5.52
C LEU A 148 -3.17 -10.81 6.20
N LEU A 149 -2.42 -10.73 7.28
CA LEU A 149 -1.90 -11.93 7.96
C LEU A 149 -3.03 -12.71 8.65
N LYS A 150 -3.94 -12.02 9.35
CA LYS A 150 -5.05 -12.66 10.08
C LYS A 150 -6.03 -13.40 9.18
N ILE A 151 -6.33 -12.91 7.98
CA ILE A 151 -7.20 -13.64 7.04
C ILE A 151 -6.57 -14.96 6.58
N LEU A 152 -5.25 -15.07 6.61
CA LEU A 152 -4.51 -16.29 6.23
C LEU A 152 -4.34 -17.23 7.43
N SER A 153 -4.03 -16.69 8.62
CA SER A 153 -3.93 -17.44 9.87
C SER A 153 -3.78 -16.47 11.06
N ASN A 154 -4.30 -16.84 12.23
CA ASN A 154 -4.02 -16.14 13.48
C ASN A 154 -2.55 -16.26 13.92
N ASN A 155 -1.83 -17.26 13.42
CA ASN A 155 -0.39 -17.42 13.63
C ASN A 155 0.38 -16.82 12.45
N ARG A 156 1.19 -15.78 12.72
CA ARG A 156 1.97 -15.06 11.71
C ARG A 156 2.92 -15.97 10.92
N LYS A 157 3.64 -16.90 11.58
CA LYS A 157 4.57 -17.80 10.89
C LYS A 157 3.83 -18.70 9.89
N ILE A 158 2.62 -19.17 10.27
CA ILE A 158 1.77 -19.97 9.40
C ILE A 158 1.24 -19.13 8.24
N ALA A 159 0.81 -17.89 8.48
CA ALA A 159 0.35 -16.97 7.44
C ALA A 159 1.44 -16.72 6.39
N VAL A 160 2.67 -16.40 6.82
CA VAL A 160 3.83 -16.19 5.95
C VAL A 160 4.17 -17.47 5.15
N LYS A 161 4.16 -18.64 5.81
CA LYS A 161 4.39 -19.93 5.12
C LYS A 161 3.32 -20.22 4.05
N LYS A 162 2.06 -19.84 4.29
CA LYS A 162 1.00 -19.96 3.28
C LYS A 162 1.26 -19.02 2.10
N ILE A 163 1.63 -17.75 2.35
CA ILE A 163 1.97 -16.80 1.27
C ILE A 163 3.09 -17.33 0.40
N ASN A 164 4.15 -17.89 0.99
CA ASN A 164 5.30 -18.43 0.27
C ASN A 164 4.96 -19.63 -0.62
N LYS A 165 3.87 -20.34 -0.35
CA LYS A 165 3.41 -21.49 -1.14
C LYS A 165 2.41 -21.13 -2.22
N MET A 166 1.83 -19.91 -2.18
CA MET A 166 0.81 -19.48 -3.13
C MET A 166 1.43 -19.01 -4.44
N THR A 167 0.76 -19.34 -5.53
CA THR A 167 0.93 -18.63 -6.80
C THR A 167 0.27 -17.25 -6.71
N LYS A 168 0.65 -16.34 -7.59
CA LYS A 168 0.01 -15.03 -7.74
C LYS A 168 -1.52 -15.13 -7.84
N ARG A 169 -2.02 -16.07 -8.68
CA ARG A 169 -3.45 -16.27 -8.91
C ARG A 169 -4.18 -16.71 -7.64
N GLU A 170 -3.63 -17.67 -6.92
CA GLU A 170 -4.19 -18.16 -5.65
C GLU A 170 -4.21 -17.06 -4.59
N PHE A 171 -3.11 -16.30 -4.47
CA PHE A 171 -3.01 -15.20 -3.52
C PHE A 171 -4.13 -14.17 -3.76
N PHE A 172 -4.27 -13.64 -4.97
CA PHE A 172 -5.30 -12.63 -5.24
C PHE A 172 -6.72 -13.17 -5.14
N HIS A 173 -6.96 -14.42 -5.56
CA HIS A 173 -8.26 -15.05 -5.38
C HIS A 173 -8.62 -15.17 -3.89
N TYR A 174 -7.68 -15.65 -3.08
CA TYR A 174 -7.86 -15.79 -1.63
C TYR A 174 -8.11 -14.43 -0.95
N ILE A 175 -7.29 -13.43 -1.26
CA ILE A 175 -7.41 -12.09 -0.68
C ILE A 175 -8.75 -11.44 -1.04
N LYS A 176 -9.18 -11.53 -2.32
CA LYS A 176 -10.46 -10.97 -2.77
C LYS A 176 -11.63 -11.55 -1.97
N LYS A 177 -11.68 -12.88 -1.83
CA LYS A 177 -12.74 -13.57 -1.09
C LYS A 177 -12.77 -13.17 0.39
N ASN A 178 -11.63 -13.17 1.06
CA ASN A 178 -11.55 -13.05 2.51
C ASN A 178 -11.54 -11.60 3.03
N ILE A 179 -10.99 -10.64 2.28
CA ILE A 179 -11.07 -9.21 2.66
C ILE A 179 -12.52 -8.71 2.59
N GLN A 180 -13.32 -9.16 1.62
CA GLN A 180 -14.75 -8.81 1.57
C GLN A 180 -15.51 -9.37 2.77
N LEU A 181 -15.25 -10.62 3.15
CA LEU A 181 -15.87 -11.26 4.32
C LEU A 181 -15.49 -10.55 5.64
N CYS A 182 -14.23 -10.14 5.78
CA CYS A 182 -13.76 -9.41 6.96
C CYS A 182 -14.44 -8.04 7.11
N LYS A 183 -14.70 -7.35 6.00
CA LYS A 183 -15.45 -6.07 5.99
C LYS A 183 -16.92 -6.27 6.37
N LEU A 184 -17.56 -7.32 5.88
CA LEU A 184 -18.95 -7.67 6.24
C LEU A 184 -19.06 -8.06 7.73
N GLY A 185 -18.13 -8.87 8.24
CA GLY A 185 -18.10 -9.26 9.66
C GLY A 185 -17.91 -8.08 10.63
N ASN A 186 -17.22 -7.02 10.21
CA ASN A 186 -17.05 -5.80 11.00
C ASN A 186 -18.28 -4.87 10.96
N ILE A 187 -19.14 -4.99 9.94
CA ILE A 187 -20.41 -4.26 9.83
C ILE A 187 -21.48 -4.92 10.71
N LEU A 188 -21.48 -6.24 10.79
CA LEU A 188 -22.47 -7.02 11.58
C LEU A 188 -22.17 -7.04 13.08
N LYS A 189 -21.00 -6.56 13.52
CA LYS A 189 -20.59 -6.46 14.95
C LYS A 189 -20.80 -5.05 15.54
N LYS A 190 -21.35 -4.12 14.77
CA LYS A 190 -21.80 -2.80 15.21
C LYS A 190 -23.32 -2.74 15.30
#